data_13e023d7de275a53d396a0b44ab2e965
#
_entry.id   13e023d7de275a53d396a0b44ab2e965
#
_cell.length_a   1.000
_cell.length_b   1.000
_cell.length_c   1.000
_cell.angle_alpha   90.00
_cell.angle_beta   90.00
_cell.angle_gamma   90.00
#
_symmetry.space_group_name_H-M   'P 1'
#
loop_
_entity.id
_entity.type
_entity.pdbx_description
1 polymer ?
#
loop_
_entity_poly.entity_id
_entity_poly.type
_entity_poly.pdbx_seq_one_letter_code
_entity_poly.pdbx_strand_id
1 'polypeptide(L)'
;MLGARERHVAALRWWEGDRLVGVALVEDTVAESRALERHVEARSPLFRAMSRVVHGRDGVLKFPVRVVGHVLGSGDAAYRFVPEISAEAAAEAVDRAVRRGPAGPSGRRPGVVLVKDFPLAAEAGAVGGSAVWRRGWFGLEFDPVMRVPVGAEWSGFSDYLGALKTKARTKVNRIAVCSEGCEFLELSLDEVQERAVALHSLYLEVYSGAAFRLGGLHAEDLVRMKSAWGEQFRVISIRHDGEEVGFLCGFLGEEGIEAFMVGFRPGFQRELALYQRMLIEFIRWGVESGSPWVNLGRTALDIKSSVGALPFRMAMAVRFRNPLLHVLARWAARLSRPRPVELKQAWRSEVLASVLGQAPETGGLRTRPCRLRRPCPRFHRGLNAHRVRLRTCRTATSA
;
A
#
# COMPACT_ATOMS: atom_id res chain seq x y z
N MET A 1 0.58 2.66 27.50
CA MET A 1 -0.52 2.27 26.58
C MET A 1 -0.40 3.10 25.32
N LEU A 2 0.07 2.51 24.20
CA LEU A 2 0.04 3.13 22.88
C LEU A 2 -1.37 2.93 22.33
N GLY A 3 -2.28 3.87 22.63
CA GLY A 3 -3.64 3.85 22.10
C GLY A 3 -3.60 3.78 20.58
N ALA A 4 -4.24 2.76 20.00
CA ALA A 4 -4.45 2.70 18.57
C ALA A 4 -5.18 3.98 18.16
N ARG A 5 -4.61 4.72 17.20
CA ARG A 5 -5.21 5.97 16.72
C ARG A 5 -6.51 5.63 16.01
N GLU A 6 -7.61 6.22 16.46
CA GLU A 6 -8.90 6.06 15.80
C GLU A 6 -8.78 6.38 14.31
N ARG A 7 -9.12 5.40 13.47
CA ARG A 7 -9.25 5.55 12.04
C ARG A 7 -10.73 5.50 11.68
N HIS A 8 -11.17 6.46 10.92
CA HIS A 8 -12.50 6.45 10.37
C HIS A 8 -12.41 6.15 8.88
N VAL A 9 -12.93 5.00 8.51
CA VAL A 9 -12.92 4.51 7.13
C VAL A 9 -14.29 4.74 6.51
N ALA A 10 -14.32 5.32 5.32
CA ALA A 10 -15.53 5.52 4.54
C ALA A 10 -15.27 5.20 3.06
N ALA A 11 -16.31 4.77 2.35
CA ALA A 11 -16.27 4.60 0.91
C ALA A 11 -17.04 5.73 0.24
N LEU A 12 -16.40 6.42 -0.70
CA LEU A 12 -17.08 7.26 -1.67
C LEU A 12 -17.54 6.38 -2.82
N ARG A 13 -18.76 6.61 -3.29
CA ARG A 13 -19.37 5.87 -4.40
C ARG A 13 -19.97 6.86 -5.39
N TRP A 14 -19.70 6.62 -6.66
CA TRP A 14 -20.27 7.40 -7.77
C TRP A 14 -21.24 6.55 -8.54
N TRP A 15 -22.40 7.10 -8.81
CA TRP A 15 -23.50 6.41 -9.47
C TRP A 15 -23.93 7.18 -10.73
N GLU A 16 -24.22 6.45 -11.79
CA GLU A 16 -24.87 6.92 -13.00
C GLU A 16 -26.22 6.20 -13.11
N GLY A 17 -27.32 6.89 -12.78
CA GLY A 17 -28.57 6.21 -12.50
C GLY A 17 -28.43 5.24 -11.33
N ASP A 18 -28.70 3.95 -11.57
CA ASP A 18 -28.57 2.86 -10.59
C ASP A 18 -27.27 2.05 -10.75
N ARG A 19 -26.41 2.41 -11.73
CA ARG A 19 -25.12 1.76 -11.96
C ARG A 19 -24.05 2.40 -11.11
N LEU A 20 -23.32 1.58 -10.35
CA LEU A 20 -22.10 2.00 -9.65
C LEU A 20 -20.97 2.16 -10.69
N VAL A 21 -20.46 3.38 -10.87
CA VAL A 21 -19.43 3.69 -11.86
C VAL A 21 -18.07 4.05 -11.25
N GLY A 22 -18.00 4.24 -9.94
CA GLY A 22 -16.73 4.53 -9.28
C GLY A 22 -16.77 4.34 -7.77
N VAL A 23 -15.64 3.98 -7.21
CA VAL A 23 -15.43 3.85 -5.76
C VAL A 23 -14.10 4.48 -5.35
N ALA A 24 -14.04 5.03 -4.16
CA ALA A 24 -12.79 5.41 -3.51
C ALA A 24 -12.88 5.12 -2.02
N LEU A 25 -11.80 4.63 -1.44
CA LEU A 25 -11.64 4.53 -0.01
C LEU A 25 -11.17 5.87 0.54
N VAL A 26 -11.74 6.30 1.66
CA VAL A 26 -11.31 7.52 2.36
C VAL A 26 -11.12 7.19 3.82
N GLU A 27 -9.94 7.51 4.34
CA GLU A 27 -9.60 7.35 5.74
C GLU A 27 -9.28 8.70 6.37
N ASP A 28 -9.96 9.05 7.45
CA ASP A 28 -9.61 10.20 8.29
C ASP A 28 -8.76 9.72 9.48
N THR A 29 -7.60 10.34 9.66
CA THR A 29 -6.65 10.01 10.72
C THR A 29 -5.93 11.26 11.22
N VAL A 30 -5.10 11.11 12.23
CA VAL A 30 -4.26 12.19 12.77
C VAL A 30 -2.80 11.87 12.47
N ALA A 31 -2.14 12.74 11.72
CA ALA A 31 -0.70 12.67 11.50
C ALA A 31 0.07 13.47 12.55
N GLU A 32 1.28 13.03 12.86
CA GLU A 32 2.23 13.76 13.69
C GLU A 32 3.38 14.29 12.83
N SER A 33 3.78 15.53 13.09
CA SER A 33 4.83 16.21 12.30
C SER A 33 6.16 15.46 12.31
N ARG A 34 6.52 14.78 13.40
CA ARG A 34 7.74 13.95 13.48
C ARG A 34 7.78 12.81 12.46
N ALA A 35 6.62 12.30 12.06
CA ALA A 35 6.54 11.26 11.06
C ALA A 35 6.99 11.73 9.67
N LEU A 36 6.74 12.99 9.34
CA LEU A 36 7.16 13.60 8.06
C LEU A 36 8.66 13.89 8.01
N GLU A 37 9.28 14.26 9.14
CA GLU A 37 10.71 14.61 9.18
C GLU A 37 11.65 13.45 8.88
N ARG A 38 11.29 12.25 9.29
CA ARG A 38 12.13 11.07 9.13
C ARG A 38 12.29 10.61 7.67
N HIS A 39 11.35 11.00 6.79
CA HIS A 39 11.39 10.66 5.37
C HIS A 39 11.97 11.76 4.49
N VAL A 40 12.09 12.98 5.02
CA VAL A 40 12.65 14.10 4.30
C VAL A 40 14.07 14.34 4.81
N GLU A 41 15.06 14.14 3.96
CA GLU A 41 16.43 14.54 4.27
C GLU A 41 16.47 16.06 4.31
N ALA A 42 16.44 16.62 5.53
CA ALA A 42 16.50 18.07 5.74
C ALA A 42 17.93 18.58 5.43
N ARG A 43 18.25 18.68 4.13
CA ARG A 43 19.52 19.29 3.66
C ARG A 43 19.55 20.81 3.85
N SER A 44 18.37 21.43 3.98
CA SER A 44 18.28 22.88 4.12
C SER A 44 18.22 23.30 5.60
N PRO A 45 19.11 24.18 6.08
CA PRO A 45 19.02 24.76 7.41
C PRO A 45 17.70 25.51 7.62
N LEU A 46 17.10 26.03 6.54
CA LEU A 46 15.79 26.68 6.55
C LEU A 46 14.67 25.69 6.86
N PHE A 47 14.73 24.48 6.31
CA PHE A 47 13.76 23.42 6.62
C PHE A 47 13.85 23.01 8.09
N ARG A 48 15.06 22.89 8.63
CA ARG A 48 15.30 22.62 10.06
C ARG A 48 14.79 23.74 10.96
N ALA A 49 14.94 24.99 10.55
CA ALA A 49 14.42 26.14 11.28
C ALA A 49 12.87 26.19 11.23
N MET A 50 12.26 25.99 10.05
CA MET A 50 10.82 25.89 9.91
C MET A 50 10.21 24.73 10.71
N SER A 51 10.85 23.58 10.67
CA SER A 51 10.46 22.41 11.45
C SER A 51 10.45 22.72 12.95
N ARG A 52 11.46 23.42 13.49
CA ARG A 52 11.50 23.85 14.88
C ARG A 52 10.40 24.85 15.23
N VAL A 53 10.07 25.78 14.33
CA VAL A 53 8.96 26.74 14.51
C VAL A 53 7.61 26.03 14.49
N VAL A 54 7.46 25.03 13.62
CA VAL A 54 6.23 24.22 13.50
C VAL A 54 6.06 23.28 14.70
N HIS A 55 7.15 22.84 15.33
CA HIS A 55 7.10 21.86 16.45
C HIS A 55 6.79 22.48 17.82
N GLY A 56 6.96 23.79 18.00
CA GLY A 56 6.78 24.41 19.32
C GLY A 56 7.67 23.78 20.40
N ARG A 57 7.46 24.19 21.66
CA ARG A 57 8.22 23.66 22.82
C ARG A 57 7.96 22.18 23.11
N ASP A 58 6.78 21.64 22.76
CA ASP A 58 6.40 20.23 23.05
C ASP A 58 6.63 19.28 21.86
N GLY A 59 7.14 19.76 20.77
CA GLY A 59 7.78 18.99 19.72
C GLY A 59 6.91 18.11 18.82
N VAL A 60 5.57 18.07 18.96
CA VAL A 60 4.70 17.23 18.11
C VAL A 60 3.41 17.96 17.74
N LEU A 61 3.32 18.45 16.50
CA LEU A 61 2.05 18.92 15.96
C LEU A 61 1.22 17.73 15.46
N LYS A 62 0.01 17.62 16.00
CA LYS A 62 -1.03 16.70 15.52
C LYS A 62 -1.99 17.45 14.62
N PHE A 63 -2.20 16.94 13.42
CA PHE A 63 -3.12 17.56 12.48
C PHE A 63 -4.00 16.50 11.79
N PRO A 64 -5.29 16.83 11.58
CA PRO A 64 -6.21 15.89 10.93
C PRO A 64 -5.84 15.78 9.44
N VAL A 65 -5.71 14.55 8.97
CA VAL A 65 -5.39 14.19 7.59
C VAL A 65 -6.50 13.32 7.03
N ARG A 66 -6.95 13.64 5.84
CA ARG A 66 -7.79 12.77 5.02
C ARG A 66 -6.94 12.10 3.97
N VAL A 67 -6.98 10.79 3.92
CA VAL A 67 -6.30 9.98 2.91
C VAL A 67 -7.34 9.39 1.98
N VAL A 68 -7.21 9.62 0.69
CA VAL A 68 -7.90 8.86 -0.35
C VAL A 68 -6.99 7.69 -0.72
N GLY A 69 -7.46 6.49 -0.47
CA GLY A 69 -6.69 5.25 -0.50
C GLY A 69 -6.55 4.62 0.87
N HIS A 70 -5.94 3.46 0.95
CA HIS A 70 -5.75 2.74 2.19
C HIS A 70 -4.46 3.21 2.91
N VAL A 71 -4.58 3.63 4.17
CA VAL A 71 -3.43 4.16 4.95
C VAL A 71 -2.34 3.11 5.15
N LEU A 72 -2.71 1.86 5.38
CA LEU A 72 -1.79 0.77 5.67
C LEU A 72 -1.32 0.02 4.41
N GLY A 73 -2.11 0.03 3.33
CA GLY A 73 -1.74 -0.60 2.06
C GLY A 73 -0.83 0.27 1.21
N SER A 74 -0.19 -0.34 0.23
CA SER A 74 0.62 0.33 -0.79
C SER A 74 0.19 -0.15 -2.18
N GLY A 75 0.04 0.78 -3.12
CA GLY A 75 -0.39 0.47 -4.47
C GLY A 75 -1.37 1.50 -5.02
N ASP A 76 -1.75 1.36 -6.29
CA ASP A 76 -2.57 2.33 -7.02
C ASP A 76 -4.09 2.21 -6.78
N ALA A 77 -4.48 1.76 -5.60
CA ALA A 77 -5.86 1.49 -5.22
C ALA A 77 -6.58 2.65 -4.50
N ALA A 78 -6.16 3.91 -4.73
CA ALA A 78 -6.80 5.06 -4.09
C ALA A 78 -8.28 5.20 -4.50
N TYR A 79 -8.58 4.99 -5.77
CA TYR A 79 -9.92 4.95 -6.33
C TYR A 79 -9.95 4.12 -7.62
N ARG A 80 -11.13 3.59 -7.93
CA ARG A 80 -11.38 2.86 -9.18
C ARG A 80 -12.66 3.37 -9.82
N PHE A 81 -12.64 3.51 -11.13
CA PHE A 81 -13.81 3.81 -11.97
C PHE A 81 -13.91 2.79 -13.08
N VAL A 82 -15.12 2.63 -13.60
CA VAL A 82 -15.34 1.78 -14.77
C VAL A 82 -14.56 2.31 -15.97
N PRO A 83 -14.15 1.46 -16.93
CA PRO A 83 -13.27 1.85 -18.03
C PRO A 83 -13.81 2.97 -18.93
N GLU A 84 -15.13 3.15 -18.96
CA GLU A 84 -15.81 4.19 -19.75
C GLU A 84 -15.58 5.59 -19.18
N ILE A 85 -15.20 5.70 -17.90
CA ILE A 85 -14.86 6.98 -17.26
C ILE A 85 -13.38 7.27 -17.46
N SER A 86 -13.07 8.37 -18.12
CA SER A 86 -11.69 8.76 -18.36
C SER A 86 -10.95 9.06 -17.04
N ALA A 87 -9.63 8.86 -17.02
CA ALA A 87 -8.79 9.14 -15.86
C ALA A 87 -8.93 10.60 -15.38
N GLU A 88 -9.14 11.55 -16.31
CA GLU A 88 -9.34 12.96 -15.98
C GLU A 88 -10.70 13.17 -15.28
N ALA A 89 -11.79 12.59 -15.81
CA ALA A 89 -13.12 12.68 -15.21
C ALA A 89 -13.16 12.01 -13.83
N ALA A 90 -12.51 10.87 -13.68
CA ALA A 90 -12.37 10.18 -12.40
C ALA A 90 -11.62 11.06 -11.36
N ALA A 91 -10.49 11.64 -11.76
CA ALA A 91 -9.70 12.52 -10.91
C ALA A 91 -10.49 13.79 -10.51
N GLU A 92 -11.25 14.40 -11.43
CA GLU A 92 -12.14 15.54 -11.12
C GLU A 92 -13.25 15.16 -10.15
N ALA A 93 -13.85 13.98 -10.31
CA ALA A 93 -14.87 13.50 -9.40
C ALA A 93 -14.33 13.31 -7.98
N VAL A 94 -13.14 12.72 -7.85
CA VAL A 94 -12.46 12.55 -6.56
C VAL A 94 -12.08 13.90 -5.95
N ASP A 95 -11.43 14.80 -6.71
CA ASP A 95 -11.05 16.14 -6.25
C ASP A 95 -12.26 16.92 -5.72
N ARG A 96 -13.37 16.90 -6.47
CA ARG A 96 -14.62 17.55 -6.09
C ARG A 96 -15.20 16.96 -4.81
N ALA A 97 -15.20 15.65 -4.69
CA ALA A 97 -15.74 14.95 -3.52
C ALA A 97 -14.93 15.25 -2.25
N VAL A 98 -13.59 15.21 -2.31
CA VAL A 98 -12.75 15.46 -1.13
C VAL A 98 -12.72 16.93 -0.71
N ARG A 99 -12.86 17.87 -1.66
CA ARG A 99 -12.95 19.32 -1.36
C ARG A 99 -14.29 19.70 -0.72
N ARG A 100 -15.40 19.12 -1.20
CA ARG A 100 -16.77 19.42 -0.78
C ARG A 100 -17.30 18.46 0.28
N GLY A 101 -16.59 17.38 0.52
CA GLY A 101 -16.98 16.33 1.45
C GLY A 101 -17.23 16.83 2.87
N PRO A 102 -17.97 16.07 3.68
CA PRO A 102 -18.30 16.43 5.05
C PRO A 102 -17.03 16.63 5.89
N ALA A 103 -17.20 17.33 7.01
CA ALA A 103 -16.20 17.36 8.05
C ALA A 103 -15.89 15.91 8.51
N GLY A 104 -14.69 15.68 8.98
CA GLY A 104 -14.32 14.40 9.59
C GLY A 104 -15.13 14.12 10.86
N PRO A 105 -14.94 12.96 11.49
CA PRO A 105 -15.69 12.55 12.69
C PRO A 105 -15.58 13.54 13.86
N SER A 106 -14.47 14.26 13.93
CA SER A 106 -14.26 15.34 14.91
C SER A 106 -15.09 16.62 14.64
N GLY A 107 -15.96 16.64 13.63
CA GLY A 107 -16.68 17.83 13.19
C GLY A 107 -15.79 18.86 12.49
N ARG A 108 -14.49 18.62 12.38
CA ARG A 108 -13.52 19.51 11.73
C ARG A 108 -13.17 19.00 10.34
N ARG A 109 -13.01 19.92 9.40
CA ARG A 109 -12.48 19.56 8.08
C ARG A 109 -10.98 19.26 8.18
N PRO A 110 -10.47 18.22 7.47
CA PRO A 110 -9.05 17.89 7.50
C PRO A 110 -8.19 19.08 7.04
N GLY A 111 -7.08 19.29 7.74
CA GLY A 111 -6.10 20.32 7.38
C GLY A 111 -5.27 19.94 6.16
N VAL A 112 -5.12 18.65 5.93
CA VAL A 112 -4.37 18.06 4.80
C VAL A 112 -5.20 16.97 4.15
N VAL A 113 -5.16 16.92 2.82
CA VAL A 113 -5.71 15.82 2.01
C VAL A 113 -4.58 15.20 1.22
N LEU A 114 -4.50 13.88 1.27
CA LEU A 114 -3.57 13.06 0.52
C LEU A 114 -4.39 12.17 -0.42
N VAL A 115 -4.01 12.12 -1.70
CA VAL A 115 -4.49 11.07 -2.60
C VAL A 115 -3.29 10.20 -2.91
N LYS A 116 -3.37 8.92 -2.48
CA LYS A 116 -2.21 8.03 -2.44
C LYS A 116 -1.94 7.33 -3.77
N ASP A 117 -0.66 7.07 -3.96
CA ASP A 117 -0.12 5.97 -4.74
C ASP A 117 -0.48 6.00 -6.22
N PHE A 118 -0.13 7.09 -6.87
CA PHE A 118 -0.17 7.17 -8.33
C PHE A 118 1.14 6.65 -8.93
N PRO A 119 1.10 5.80 -9.96
CA PRO A 119 2.28 5.47 -10.73
C PRO A 119 2.91 6.73 -11.31
N LEU A 120 4.24 6.85 -11.19
CA LEU A 120 4.99 7.87 -11.91
C LEU A 120 5.21 7.35 -13.34
N ALA A 121 4.40 7.85 -14.28
CA ALA A 121 4.67 7.65 -15.69
C ALA A 121 5.99 8.31 -16.05
N ALA A 122 6.91 7.55 -16.66
CA ALA A 122 8.26 8.00 -16.97
C ALA A 122 8.28 9.25 -17.88
N GLU A 123 7.22 9.51 -18.65
CA GLU A 123 7.16 10.53 -19.68
C GLU A 123 6.31 11.76 -19.37
N ALA A 124 5.44 11.74 -18.35
CA ALA A 124 4.41 12.78 -18.27
C ALA A 124 4.58 13.79 -17.13
N GLY A 125 5.45 13.59 -16.16
CA GLY A 125 5.58 14.52 -15.02
C GLY A 125 4.27 14.80 -14.26
N ALA A 126 3.21 14.03 -14.56
CA ALA A 126 1.88 14.15 -14.00
C ALA A 126 1.65 13.03 -12.99
N VAL A 127 1.28 13.41 -11.78
CA VAL A 127 0.82 12.49 -10.77
C VAL A 127 -0.47 11.84 -11.27
N GLY A 128 -0.49 10.52 -11.42
CA GLY A 128 -1.68 9.78 -11.85
C GLY A 128 -2.13 10.03 -13.29
N GLY A 129 -1.27 10.59 -14.16
CA GLY A 129 -1.64 10.86 -15.56
C GLY A 129 -2.70 11.96 -15.77
N SER A 130 -3.23 12.58 -14.70
CA SER A 130 -4.28 13.59 -14.76
C SER A 130 -3.77 14.99 -14.45
N ALA A 131 -4.21 15.98 -15.24
CA ALA A 131 -3.90 17.39 -15.03
C ALA A 131 -4.57 17.97 -13.77
N VAL A 132 -5.61 17.31 -13.25
CA VAL A 132 -6.33 17.72 -12.03
C VAL A 132 -5.38 17.81 -10.85
N TRP A 133 -4.48 16.85 -10.71
CA TRP A 133 -3.53 16.79 -9.60
C TRP A 133 -2.41 17.84 -9.69
N ARG A 134 -2.38 18.64 -10.76
CA ARG A 134 -1.50 19.81 -10.89
C ARG A 134 -2.17 21.11 -10.43
N ARG A 135 -3.51 21.18 -10.46
CA ARG A 135 -4.29 22.38 -10.13
C ARG A 135 -4.62 22.45 -8.65
N GLY A 136 -3.79 23.16 -7.88
CA GLY A 136 -3.97 23.33 -6.43
C GLY A 136 -3.63 22.08 -5.60
N TRP A 137 -2.86 21.15 -6.18
CA TRP A 137 -2.19 20.03 -5.56
C TRP A 137 -0.70 20.10 -5.88
N PHE A 138 0.10 19.38 -5.13
CA PHE A 138 1.49 19.09 -5.50
C PHE A 138 1.80 17.62 -5.31
N GLY A 139 2.66 17.10 -6.18
CA GLY A 139 3.14 15.73 -6.07
C GLY A 139 4.23 15.61 -5.01
N LEU A 140 4.17 14.55 -4.23
CA LEU A 140 5.23 14.15 -3.30
C LEU A 140 5.60 12.71 -3.59
N GLU A 141 6.87 12.50 -3.96
CA GLU A 141 7.41 11.16 -4.16
C GLU A 141 7.91 10.60 -2.84
N PHE A 142 7.59 9.34 -2.56
CA PHE A 142 8.05 8.59 -1.40
C PHE A 142 8.92 7.42 -1.84
N ASP A 143 9.37 6.63 -0.87
CA ASP A 143 10.04 5.38 -1.17
C ASP A 143 9.21 4.53 -2.15
N PRO A 144 9.85 3.91 -3.15
CA PRO A 144 9.15 3.10 -4.13
C PRO A 144 8.46 1.90 -3.48
N VAL A 145 7.40 1.45 -4.09
CA VAL A 145 6.82 0.14 -3.79
C VAL A 145 7.73 -0.92 -4.40
N MET A 146 8.07 -1.93 -3.63
CA MET A 146 8.96 -3.02 -4.05
C MET A 146 8.13 -4.20 -4.54
N ARG A 147 8.22 -4.52 -5.84
CA ARG A 147 7.46 -5.61 -6.46
C ARG A 147 8.40 -6.67 -7.01
N VAL A 148 8.09 -7.93 -6.73
CA VAL A 148 8.79 -9.08 -7.32
C VAL A 148 8.01 -9.54 -8.54
N PRO A 149 8.59 -9.53 -9.75
CA PRO A 149 7.94 -10.09 -10.92
C PRO A 149 7.96 -11.62 -10.86
N VAL A 150 6.89 -12.25 -11.33
CA VAL A 150 6.76 -13.71 -11.43
C VAL A 150 6.63 -14.08 -12.91
N GLY A 151 7.44 -15.03 -13.36
CA GLY A 151 7.39 -15.50 -14.76
C GLY A 151 6.11 -16.29 -15.02
N ALA A 152 5.45 -16.03 -16.13
CA ALA A 152 4.18 -16.66 -16.48
C ALA A 152 4.31 -18.20 -16.68
N GLU A 153 5.52 -18.64 -17.09
CA GLU A 153 5.85 -20.04 -17.30
C GLU A 153 6.41 -20.76 -16.07
N TRP A 154 6.53 -20.06 -14.93
CA TRP A 154 7.05 -20.71 -13.75
C TRP A 154 6.03 -21.69 -13.18
N SER A 155 6.48 -22.93 -12.95
CA SER A 155 5.68 -24.03 -12.42
C SER A 155 5.89 -24.23 -10.91
N GLY A 156 6.94 -23.64 -10.35
CA GLY A 156 7.25 -23.77 -8.95
C GLY A 156 8.36 -22.85 -8.46
N PHE A 157 8.58 -22.88 -7.16
CA PHE A 157 9.58 -22.02 -6.50
C PHE A 157 11.02 -22.25 -6.98
N SER A 158 11.32 -23.46 -7.52
CA SER A 158 12.60 -23.78 -8.18
C SER A 158 12.91 -22.87 -9.36
N ASP A 159 11.89 -22.45 -10.13
CA ASP A 159 12.05 -21.60 -11.30
C ASP A 159 12.45 -20.18 -10.86
N TYR A 160 11.82 -19.67 -9.79
CA TYR A 160 12.26 -18.43 -9.17
C TYR A 160 13.72 -18.50 -8.71
N LEU A 161 14.14 -19.58 -8.04
CA LEU A 161 15.54 -19.76 -7.62
C LEU A 161 16.48 -19.84 -8.82
N GLY A 162 16.07 -20.51 -9.90
CA GLY A 162 16.80 -20.61 -11.17
C GLY A 162 16.99 -19.26 -11.85
N ALA A 163 16.03 -18.37 -11.72
CA ALA A 163 16.05 -17.02 -12.30
C ALA A 163 17.01 -16.06 -11.56
N LEU A 164 17.37 -16.35 -10.31
CA LEU A 164 18.27 -15.51 -9.53
C LEU A 164 19.75 -15.70 -9.90
N LYS A 165 20.52 -14.64 -9.77
CA LYS A 165 21.99 -14.72 -9.74
C LYS A 165 22.47 -15.60 -8.58
N THR A 166 23.61 -16.24 -8.73
CA THR A 166 24.18 -17.16 -7.73
C THR A 166 24.22 -16.55 -6.33
N LYS A 167 24.68 -15.31 -6.18
CA LYS A 167 24.76 -14.61 -4.88
C LYS A 167 23.38 -14.45 -4.23
N ALA A 168 22.35 -14.09 -4.99
CA ALA A 168 20.99 -13.92 -4.49
C ALA A 168 20.37 -15.26 -4.12
N ARG A 169 20.53 -16.29 -4.99
CA ARG A 169 20.08 -17.67 -4.71
C ARG A 169 20.72 -18.26 -3.46
N THR A 170 22.05 -18.10 -3.29
CA THR A 170 22.74 -18.55 -2.07
C THR A 170 22.18 -17.85 -0.82
N LYS A 171 21.84 -16.55 -0.93
CA LYS A 171 21.22 -15.82 0.18
C LYS A 171 19.83 -16.40 0.51
N VAL A 172 18.99 -16.66 -0.48
CA VAL A 172 17.65 -17.25 -0.27
C VAL A 172 17.75 -18.62 0.38
N ASN A 173 18.67 -19.47 -0.11
CA ASN A 173 18.90 -20.80 0.46
C ASN A 173 19.41 -20.70 1.92
N ARG A 174 20.30 -19.75 2.22
CA ARG A 174 20.76 -19.54 3.60
C ARG A 174 19.61 -19.12 4.52
N ILE A 175 18.70 -18.26 4.06
CA ILE A 175 17.52 -17.86 4.85
C ILE A 175 16.64 -19.09 5.12
N ALA A 176 16.44 -19.97 4.14
CA ALA A 176 15.71 -21.22 4.31
C ALA A 176 16.34 -22.11 5.39
N VAL A 177 17.67 -22.28 5.35
CA VAL A 177 18.41 -23.06 6.36
C VAL A 177 18.27 -22.43 7.76
N CYS A 178 18.42 -21.10 7.90
CA CYS A 178 18.24 -20.42 9.19
C CYS A 178 16.84 -20.65 9.80
N SER A 179 15.83 -20.86 8.99
CA SER A 179 14.44 -21.02 9.40
C SER A 179 13.90 -22.46 9.20
N GLU A 180 14.81 -23.45 9.11
CA GLU A 180 14.42 -24.86 8.86
C GLU A 180 13.54 -25.43 9.97
N GLY A 181 13.78 -25.05 11.24
CA GLY A 181 12.96 -25.43 12.39
C GLY A 181 11.64 -24.65 12.53
N CYS A 182 11.30 -23.77 11.58
CA CYS A 182 10.04 -23.02 11.62
C CYS A 182 8.92 -23.77 10.90
N GLU A 183 7.77 -23.88 11.57
CA GLU A 183 6.52 -24.36 11.00
C GLU A 183 5.70 -23.19 10.49
N PHE A 184 5.16 -23.31 9.26
CA PHE A 184 4.30 -22.31 8.62
C PHE A 184 2.89 -22.87 8.51
N LEU A 185 1.96 -22.29 9.26
CA LEU A 185 0.58 -22.77 9.36
C LEU A 185 -0.37 -21.72 8.81
N GLU A 186 -1.08 -22.04 7.73
CA GLU A 186 -2.17 -21.20 7.25
C GLU A 186 -3.37 -21.32 8.20
N LEU A 187 -3.85 -20.18 8.71
CA LEU A 187 -4.91 -20.15 9.70
C LEU A 187 -6.28 -20.02 9.04
N SER A 188 -7.22 -20.85 9.50
CA SER A 188 -8.66 -20.70 9.24
C SER A 188 -9.23 -19.44 9.90
N LEU A 189 -10.48 -19.09 9.61
CA LEU A 189 -11.16 -17.95 10.27
C LEU A 189 -11.24 -18.16 11.79
N ASP A 190 -11.60 -19.36 12.23
CA ASP A 190 -11.76 -19.69 13.66
C ASP A 190 -10.41 -19.58 14.39
N GLU A 191 -9.33 -20.08 13.79
CA GLU A 191 -7.97 -19.96 14.34
C GLU A 191 -7.47 -18.51 14.37
N VAL A 192 -7.79 -17.69 13.35
CA VAL A 192 -7.47 -16.27 13.36
C VAL A 192 -8.23 -15.57 14.49
N GLN A 193 -9.50 -15.92 14.72
CA GLN A 193 -10.31 -15.36 15.79
C GLN A 193 -9.75 -15.74 17.17
N GLU A 194 -9.42 -16.99 17.38
CA GLU A 194 -8.83 -17.50 18.62
C GLU A 194 -7.50 -16.82 18.95
N ARG A 195 -6.66 -16.61 17.92
CA ARG A 195 -5.28 -16.07 18.07
C ARG A 195 -5.18 -14.57 17.83
N ALA A 196 -6.29 -13.86 17.58
CA ALA A 196 -6.28 -12.45 17.17
C ALA A 196 -5.43 -11.56 18.08
N VAL A 197 -5.52 -11.75 19.40
CA VAL A 197 -4.76 -10.97 20.40
C VAL A 197 -3.26 -11.29 20.33
N ALA A 198 -2.88 -12.56 20.17
CA ALA A 198 -1.49 -12.97 20.06
C ALA A 198 -0.86 -12.44 18.77
N LEU A 199 -1.53 -12.60 17.63
CA LEU A 199 -1.10 -12.05 16.33
C LEU A 199 -0.96 -10.52 16.39
N HIS A 200 -1.92 -9.84 17.02
CA HIS A 200 -1.85 -8.40 17.20
C HIS A 200 -0.67 -7.99 18.10
N SER A 201 -0.33 -8.75 19.13
CA SER A 201 0.86 -8.50 19.96
C SER A 201 2.15 -8.56 19.11
N LEU A 202 2.31 -9.59 18.27
CA LEU A 202 3.43 -9.70 17.34
C LEU A 202 3.50 -8.53 16.35
N TYR A 203 2.34 -8.10 15.84
CA TYR A 203 2.26 -6.90 15.00
C TYR A 203 2.74 -5.65 15.75
N LEU A 204 2.34 -5.45 17.00
CA LEU A 204 2.73 -4.28 17.79
C LEU A 204 4.23 -4.24 18.07
N GLU A 205 4.91 -5.37 18.20
CA GLU A 205 6.36 -5.41 18.36
C GLU A 205 7.08 -4.81 17.14
N VAL A 206 6.66 -5.16 15.92
CA VAL A 206 7.18 -4.58 14.68
C VAL A 206 6.74 -3.13 14.52
N TYR A 207 5.46 -2.84 14.77
CA TYR A 207 4.88 -1.52 14.63
C TYR A 207 5.50 -0.50 15.58
N SER A 208 5.86 -0.90 16.80
CA SER A 208 6.51 -0.02 17.79
C SER A 208 7.88 0.47 17.33
N GLY A 209 8.61 -0.34 16.57
CA GLY A 209 9.89 0.00 15.95
C GLY A 209 9.79 0.81 14.65
N ALA A 210 8.59 0.95 14.06
CA ALA A 210 8.43 1.63 12.79
C ALA A 210 8.70 3.14 12.91
N ALA A 211 9.50 3.66 11.97
CA ALA A 211 9.85 5.08 11.91
C ALA A 211 8.66 5.98 11.56
N PHE A 212 7.72 5.46 10.77
CA PHE A 212 6.50 6.17 10.33
C PHE A 212 5.26 5.37 10.70
N ARG A 213 4.31 6.04 11.35
CA ARG A 213 3.05 5.45 11.80
C ARG A 213 1.91 6.40 11.47
N LEU A 214 1.08 6.05 10.52
CA LEU A 214 -0.10 6.86 10.16
C LEU A 214 -1.41 6.23 10.63
N GLY A 215 -1.40 4.98 10.98
CA GLY A 215 -2.53 4.22 11.52
C GLY A 215 -2.04 2.88 12.05
N GLY A 216 -2.85 2.14 12.77
CA GLY A 216 -2.54 0.82 13.28
C GLY A 216 -3.69 -0.15 13.03
N LEU A 217 -3.41 -1.45 13.09
CA LEU A 217 -4.43 -2.50 13.12
C LEU A 217 -4.87 -2.74 14.56
N HIS A 218 -6.13 -3.13 14.72
CA HIS A 218 -6.66 -3.75 15.92
C HIS A 218 -6.70 -5.27 15.74
N ALA A 219 -6.79 -6.01 16.84
CA ALA A 219 -6.86 -7.47 16.76
C ALA A 219 -8.05 -7.95 15.92
N GLU A 220 -9.19 -7.28 16.04
CA GLU A 220 -10.42 -7.61 15.32
C GLU A 220 -10.34 -7.31 13.82
N ASP A 221 -9.40 -6.46 13.37
CA ASP A 221 -9.26 -6.13 11.95
C ASP A 221 -8.80 -7.35 11.14
N LEU A 222 -7.92 -8.20 11.71
CA LEU A 222 -7.50 -9.46 11.06
C LEU A 222 -8.68 -10.40 10.89
N VAL A 223 -9.52 -10.55 11.92
CA VAL A 223 -10.72 -11.38 11.87
C VAL A 223 -11.69 -10.86 10.83
N ARG A 224 -11.96 -9.56 10.84
CA ARG A 224 -12.87 -8.92 9.85
C ARG A 224 -12.38 -9.10 8.42
N MET A 225 -11.07 -8.95 8.17
CA MET A 225 -10.48 -9.17 6.86
C MET A 225 -10.59 -10.63 6.42
N LYS A 226 -10.27 -11.59 7.30
CA LYS A 226 -10.39 -13.03 6.96
C LYS A 226 -11.85 -13.40 6.70
N SER A 227 -12.79 -12.90 7.50
CA SER A 227 -14.23 -13.11 7.29
C SER A 227 -14.74 -12.51 5.98
N ALA A 228 -14.28 -11.30 5.61
CA ALA A 228 -14.75 -10.60 4.42
C ALA A 228 -14.15 -11.12 3.11
N TRP A 229 -12.90 -11.58 3.12
CA TRP A 229 -12.13 -11.96 1.93
C TRP A 229 -11.90 -13.47 1.79
N GLY A 230 -12.21 -14.27 2.83
CA GLY A 230 -12.09 -15.72 2.80
C GLY A 230 -10.70 -16.18 2.39
N GLU A 231 -10.64 -17.02 1.36
CA GLU A 231 -9.39 -17.57 0.81
C GLU A 231 -8.51 -16.53 0.10
N GLN A 232 -9.05 -15.39 -0.29
CA GLN A 232 -8.25 -14.31 -0.88
C GLN A 232 -7.40 -13.57 0.16
N PHE A 233 -7.69 -13.70 1.45
CA PHE A 233 -6.89 -13.17 2.54
C PHE A 233 -6.26 -14.32 3.33
N ARG A 234 -4.95 -14.51 3.17
CA ARG A 234 -4.21 -15.51 3.92
C ARG A 234 -3.58 -14.90 5.16
N VAL A 235 -3.63 -15.65 6.25
CA VAL A 235 -2.89 -15.40 7.49
C VAL A 235 -2.07 -16.64 7.78
N ILE A 236 -0.76 -16.52 7.79
CA ILE A 236 0.17 -17.63 8.06
C ILE A 236 0.88 -17.35 9.37
N SER A 237 0.68 -18.22 10.36
CA SER A 237 1.42 -18.23 11.62
C SER A 237 2.75 -18.92 11.43
N ILE A 238 3.78 -18.44 12.12
CA ILE A 238 5.12 -19.03 12.15
C ILE A 238 5.42 -19.47 13.57
N ARG A 239 5.67 -20.75 13.74
CA ARG A 239 6.03 -21.36 15.03
C ARG A 239 7.47 -21.87 14.99
N HIS A 240 8.13 -21.79 16.12
CA HIS A 240 9.46 -22.35 16.34
C HIS A 240 9.52 -22.88 17.76
N ASP A 241 9.95 -24.14 17.91
CA ASP A 241 9.98 -24.87 19.19
C ASP A 241 8.63 -24.81 19.96
N GLY A 242 7.52 -24.92 19.23
CA GLY A 242 6.17 -24.86 19.80
C GLY A 242 5.67 -23.44 20.11
N GLU A 243 6.49 -22.42 20.06
CA GLU A 243 6.10 -21.03 20.28
C GLU A 243 5.70 -20.31 18.99
N GLU A 244 4.70 -19.43 19.07
CA GLU A 244 4.35 -18.54 17.96
C GLU A 244 5.33 -17.34 17.93
N VAL A 245 6.24 -17.36 16.95
CA VAL A 245 7.34 -16.37 16.83
C VAL A 245 7.06 -15.31 15.81
N GLY A 246 6.07 -15.51 14.92
CA GLY A 246 5.71 -14.53 13.92
C GLY A 246 4.46 -14.88 13.13
N PHE A 247 4.00 -13.95 12.33
CA PHE A 247 2.97 -14.18 11.32
C PHE A 247 3.16 -13.25 10.12
N LEU A 248 2.58 -13.63 9.00
CA LEU A 248 2.43 -12.81 7.83
C LEU A 248 1.00 -12.89 7.32
N CYS A 249 0.49 -11.81 6.73
CA CYS A 249 -0.80 -11.82 6.07
C CYS A 249 -0.80 -10.94 4.81
N GLY A 250 -1.63 -11.32 3.86
CA GLY A 250 -1.71 -10.63 2.58
C GLY A 250 -2.96 -11.00 1.80
N PHE A 251 -3.13 -10.35 0.67
CA PHE A 251 -4.27 -10.53 -0.23
C PHE A 251 -3.82 -11.09 -1.58
N LEU A 252 -4.62 -11.99 -2.13
CA LEU A 252 -4.57 -12.39 -3.52
C LEU A 252 -5.59 -11.55 -4.30
N GLY A 253 -5.10 -10.62 -5.09
CA GLY A 253 -5.89 -9.77 -5.98
C GLY A 253 -5.68 -10.11 -7.45
N GLU A 254 -6.41 -9.41 -8.33
CA GLU A 254 -6.28 -9.58 -9.78
C GLU A 254 -4.88 -9.21 -10.31
N GLU A 255 -4.21 -8.25 -9.68
CA GLU A 255 -2.86 -7.80 -10.05
C GLU A 255 -1.75 -8.61 -9.39
N GLY A 256 -2.10 -9.53 -8.47
CA GLY A 256 -1.16 -10.40 -7.79
C GLY A 256 -1.26 -10.36 -6.27
N ILE A 257 -0.19 -10.77 -5.61
CA ILE A 257 -0.12 -10.81 -4.15
C ILE A 257 0.20 -9.43 -3.59
N GLU A 258 -0.59 -8.96 -2.65
CA GLU A 258 -0.30 -7.79 -1.81
C GLU A 258 0.14 -8.27 -0.43
N ALA A 259 1.44 -8.18 -0.13
CA ALA A 259 1.96 -8.42 1.22
C ALA A 259 1.47 -7.29 2.13
N PHE A 260 0.57 -7.60 3.05
CA PHE A 260 -0.12 -6.58 3.82
C PHE A 260 0.56 -6.27 5.14
N MET A 261 0.66 -7.25 6.03
CA MET A 261 1.29 -7.07 7.34
C MET A 261 2.16 -8.27 7.72
N VAL A 262 3.14 -7.96 8.55
CA VAL A 262 3.97 -8.96 9.24
C VAL A 262 4.09 -8.58 10.71
N GLY A 263 4.14 -9.57 11.57
CA GLY A 263 4.46 -9.41 12.98
C GLY A 263 5.45 -10.48 13.39
N PHE A 264 6.42 -10.16 14.22
CA PHE A 264 7.38 -11.14 14.73
C PHE A 264 8.07 -10.65 15.99
N ARG A 265 8.55 -11.58 16.79
CA ARG A 265 9.39 -11.29 17.96
C ARG A 265 10.79 -10.89 17.53
N PRO A 266 11.26 -9.67 17.82
CA PRO A 266 12.57 -9.18 17.38
C PRO A 266 13.75 -10.05 17.83
N GLY A 267 13.63 -10.75 18.97
CA GLY A 267 14.65 -11.65 19.49
C GLY A 267 15.05 -12.75 18.54
N PHE A 268 14.09 -13.32 17.79
CA PHE A 268 14.31 -14.38 16.82
C PHE A 268 14.75 -13.90 15.44
N GLN A 269 14.70 -12.59 15.17
CA GLN A 269 14.99 -12.04 13.84
C GLN A 269 16.40 -12.35 13.35
N ARG A 270 17.40 -12.31 14.24
CA ARG A 270 18.79 -12.52 13.85
C ARG A 270 19.07 -13.99 13.56
N GLU A 271 18.56 -14.89 14.38
CA GLU A 271 18.76 -16.33 14.31
C GLU A 271 18.00 -16.95 13.14
N LEU A 272 16.69 -16.74 13.10
CA LEU A 272 15.80 -17.38 12.14
C LEU A 272 15.60 -16.58 10.84
N ALA A 273 16.20 -15.39 10.73
CA ALA A 273 16.00 -14.48 9.59
C ALA A 273 14.51 -14.27 9.25
N LEU A 274 13.63 -14.17 10.27
CA LEU A 274 12.16 -14.21 10.16
C LEU A 274 11.61 -13.27 9.10
N TYR A 275 11.99 -11.98 9.14
CA TYR A 275 11.49 -11.01 8.17
C TYR A 275 11.82 -11.39 6.73
N GLN A 276 13.07 -11.81 6.49
CA GLN A 276 13.50 -12.25 5.17
C GLN A 276 12.77 -13.53 4.74
N ARG A 277 12.54 -14.44 5.68
CA ARG A 277 11.79 -15.67 5.42
C ARG A 277 10.34 -15.36 5.05
N MET A 278 9.67 -14.44 5.73
CA MET A 278 8.32 -13.98 5.40
C MET A 278 8.24 -13.40 3.98
N LEU A 279 9.24 -12.62 3.54
CA LEU A 279 9.30 -12.13 2.16
C LEU A 279 9.37 -13.28 1.15
N ILE A 280 10.12 -14.32 1.47
CA ILE A 280 10.23 -15.52 0.63
C ILE A 280 8.89 -16.27 0.57
N GLU A 281 8.16 -16.36 1.67
CA GLU A 281 6.83 -17.00 1.68
C GLU A 281 5.82 -16.23 0.83
N PHE A 282 5.83 -14.90 0.85
CA PHE A 282 5.02 -14.12 -0.09
C PHE A 282 5.39 -14.40 -1.55
N ILE A 283 6.69 -14.51 -1.86
CA ILE A 283 7.15 -14.83 -3.21
C ILE A 283 6.72 -16.25 -3.60
N ARG A 284 6.87 -17.23 -2.69
CA ARG A 284 6.40 -18.60 -2.89
C ARG A 284 4.90 -18.62 -3.21
N TRP A 285 4.09 -17.93 -2.40
CA TRP A 285 2.66 -17.80 -2.65
C TRP A 285 2.37 -17.18 -4.03
N GLY A 286 3.10 -16.13 -4.44
CA GLY A 286 2.95 -15.53 -5.75
C GLY A 286 3.23 -16.48 -6.90
N VAL A 287 4.30 -17.29 -6.80
CA VAL A 287 4.64 -18.31 -7.80
C VAL A 287 3.59 -19.42 -7.85
N GLU A 288 3.18 -19.95 -6.69
CA GLU A 288 2.19 -21.02 -6.59
C GLU A 288 0.81 -20.62 -7.08
N SER A 289 0.44 -19.35 -6.91
CA SER A 289 -0.84 -18.82 -7.41
C SER A 289 -0.80 -18.35 -8.88
N GLY A 290 0.35 -18.40 -9.55
CA GLY A 290 0.52 -17.85 -10.88
C GLY A 290 0.29 -16.36 -10.97
N SER A 291 0.50 -15.63 -9.88
CA SER A 291 0.32 -14.18 -9.81
C SER A 291 1.40 -13.47 -10.61
N PRO A 292 1.10 -12.43 -11.40
CA PRO A 292 2.13 -11.74 -12.19
C PRO A 292 3.12 -10.95 -11.33
N TRP A 293 2.70 -10.53 -10.13
CA TRP A 293 3.50 -9.73 -9.21
C TRP A 293 3.27 -10.11 -7.75
N VAL A 294 4.33 -9.94 -6.96
CA VAL A 294 4.23 -9.91 -5.49
C VAL A 294 4.64 -8.52 -5.01
N ASN A 295 3.67 -7.75 -4.53
CA ASN A 295 3.90 -6.45 -3.94
C ASN A 295 4.34 -6.61 -2.48
N LEU A 296 5.60 -6.35 -2.20
CA LEU A 296 6.19 -6.42 -0.86
C LEU A 296 6.06 -5.10 -0.08
N GLY A 297 5.39 -4.11 -0.66
CA GLY A 297 5.21 -2.79 -0.05
C GLY A 297 6.49 -1.94 -0.03
N ARG A 298 6.44 -0.87 0.76
CA ARG A 298 7.54 0.10 0.95
C ARG A 298 8.47 -0.33 2.09
N THR A 299 9.47 0.47 2.38
CA THR A 299 10.47 0.25 3.45
C THR A 299 11.37 -0.95 3.22
N ALA A 300 12.48 -1.04 3.96
CA ALA A 300 13.47 -2.12 3.87
C ALA A 300 13.90 -2.46 2.43
N LEU A 301 14.11 -1.43 1.59
CA LEU A 301 14.36 -1.54 0.14
C LEU A 301 15.56 -2.44 -0.18
N ASP A 302 16.65 -2.31 0.60
CA ASP A 302 17.85 -3.13 0.45
C ASP A 302 17.57 -4.63 0.66
N ILE A 303 16.78 -4.97 1.68
CA ILE A 303 16.42 -6.37 1.97
C ILE A 303 15.54 -6.92 0.85
N LYS A 304 14.50 -6.19 0.44
CA LYS A 304 13.56 -6.60 -0.60
C LYS A 304 14.23 -6.72 -1.97
N SER A 305 15.10 -5.78 -2.33
CA SER A 305 15.86 -5.90 -3.59
C SER A 305 16.78 -7.11 -3.63
N SER A 306 17.27 -7.56 -2.47
CA SER A 306 18.13 -8.75 -2.39
C SER A 306 17.42 -10.07 -2.65
N VAL A 307 16.09 -10.10 -2.58
CA VAL A 307 15.24 -11.23 -2.96
C VAL A 307 14.51 -10.99 -4.28
N GLY A 308 14.96 -10.04 -5.09
CA GLY A 308 14.47 -9.82 -6.45
C GLY A 308 13.38 -8.76 -6.58
N ALA A 309 13.01 -8.05 -5.53
CA ALA A 309 12.05 -6.96 -5.68
C ALA A 309 12.65 -5.77 -6.43
N LEU A 310 11.88 -5.27 -7.39
CA LEU A 310 12.19 -4.12 -8.22
C LEU A 310 11.43 -2.88 -7.71
N PRO A 311 12.01 -1.68 -7.84
CA PRO A 311 11.38 -0.45 -7.38
C PRO A 311 10.29 0.00 -8.37
N PHE A 312 9.08 0.16 -7.88
CA PHE A 312 7.98 0.75 -8.61
C PHE A 312 7.71 2.14 -8.03
N ARG A 313 8.10 3.17 -8.78
CA ARG A 313 8.01 4.56 -8.32
C ARG A 313 6.57 5.05 -8.31
N MET A 314 6.17 5.66 -7.21
CA MET A 314 4.84 6.20 -7.02
C MET A 314 4.90 7.57 -6.35
N ALA A 315 3.92 8.39 -6.62
CA ALA A 315 3.72 9.68 -5.99
C ALA A 315 2.37 9.77 -5.30
N MET A 316 2.25 10.73 -4.40
CA MET A 316 0.98 11.15 -3.79
C MET A 316 0.65 12.55 -4.23
N ALA A 317 -0.63 12.85 -4.44
CA ALA A 317 -1.09 14.22 -4.56
C ALA A 317 -1.44 14.75 -3.18
N VAL A 318 -0.86 15.91 -2.84
CA VAL A 318 -0.98 16.53 -1.51
C VAL A 318 -1.61 17.90 -1.64
N ARG A 319 -2.55 18.22 -0.73
CA ARG A 319 -3.17 19.52 -0.63
C ARG A 319 -3.34 19.93 0.81
N PHE A 320 -2.83 21.09 1.17
CA PHE A 320 -3.13 21.74 2.44
C PHE A 320 -4.33 22.67 2.26
N ARG A 321 -5.20 22.73 3.27
CA ARG A 321 -6.36 23.62 3.28
C ARG A 321 -5.93 25.08 3.46
N ASN A 322 -4.95 25.32 4.32
CA ASN A 322 -4.36 26.63 4.50
C ASN A 322 -3.49 26.99 3.28
N PRO A 323 -3.75 28.07 2.53
CA PRO A 323 -3.03 28.41 1.31
C PRO A 323 -1.54 28.73 1.57
N LEU A 324 -1.22 29.35 2.69
CA LEU A 324 0.18 29.67 3.04
C LEU A 324 0.96 28.40 3.31
N LEU A 325 0.40 27.48 4.12
CA LEU A 325 1.01 26.17 4.36
C LEU A 325 1.13 25.34 3.08
N HIS A 326 0.15 25.47 2.17
CA HIS A 326 0.20 24.80 0.87
C HIS A 326 1.38 25.28 0.03
N VAL A 327 1.59 26.58 -0.08
CA VAL A 327 2.71 27.17 -0.84
C VAL A 327 4.04 26.77 -0.23
N LEU A 328 4.19 26.87 1.09
CA LEU A 328 5.40 26.49 1.81
C LEU A 328 5.71 25.00 1.65
N ALA A 329 4.71 24.14 1.83
CA ALA A 329 4.88 22.70 1.68
C ALA A 329 5.22 22.30 0.23
N ARG A 330 4.59 22.93 -0.76
CA ARG A 330 4.92 22.76 -2.18
C ARG A 330 6.36 23.14 -2.50
N TRP A 331 6.82 24.24 -1.92
CA TRP A 331 8.22 24.69 -2.09
C TRP A 331 9.18 23.71 -1.42
N ALA A 332 8.89 23.31 -0.17
CA ALA A 332 9.68 22.31 0.55
C ALA A 332 9.74 20.96 -0.20
N ALA A 333 8.61 20.50 -0.77
CA ALA A 333 8.55 19.27 -1.55
C ALA A 333 9.47 19.30 -2.78
N ARG A 334 9.63 20.46 -3.44
CA ARG A 334 10.55 20.61 -4.57
C ARG A 334 12.03 20.49 -4.18
N LEU A 335 12.36 20.85 -2.95
CA LEU A 335 13.70 20.73 -2.39
C LEU A 335 13.98 19.37 -1.77
N SER A 336 12.92 18.59 -1.52
CA SER A 336 13.03 17.24 -0.98
C SER A 336 13.26 16.25 -2.11
N ARG A 337 14.30 15.42 -1.97
CA ARG A 337 14.53 14.29 -2.86
C ARG A 337 14.48 13.01 -2.01
N PRO A 338 13.90 11.92 -2.53
CA PRO A 338 14.03 10.62 -1.88
C PRO A 338 15.50 10.27 -1.68
N ARG A 339 15.83 9.60 -0.59
CA ARG A 339 17.20 9.12 -0.37
C ARG A 339 17.55 8.12 -1.45
N PRO A 340 18.69 8.27 -2.12
CA PRO A 340 19.17 7.23 -3.02
C PRO A 340 19.44 5.96 -2.20
N VAL A 341 18.82 4.87 -2.55
CA VAL A 341 19.04 3.56 -1.95
C VAL A 341 19.75 2.69 -2.98
N GLU A 342 20.87 2.09 -2.59
CA GLU A 342 21.52 1.10 -3.42
C GLU A 342 20.69 -0.18 -3.46
N LEU A 343 20.05 -0.42 -4.60
CA LEU A 343 19.26 -1.62 -4.82
C LEU A 343 20.13 -2.76 -5.34
N LYS A 344 19.92 -3.95 -4.80
CA LYS A 344 20.66 -5.15 -5.23
C LYS A 344 20.03 -5.72 -6.49
N GLN A 345 20.89 -6.05 -7.46
CA GLN A 345 20.50 -6.69 -8.72
C GLN A 345 20.48 -8.23 -8.52
N ALA A 346 19.34 -8.75 -8.11
CA ALA A 346 19.19 -10.17 -7.78
C ALA A 346 19.00 -11.07 -9.02
N TRP A 347 18.45 -10.54 -10.12
CA TRP A 347 18.06 -11.28 -11.31
C TRP A 347 19.22 -11.49 -12.29
N ARG A 348 19.20 -12.62 -13.01
CA ARG A 348 19.99 -12.79 -14.23
C ARG A 348 19.47 -11.85 -15.30
N SER A 349 20.35 -11.25 -16.10
CA SER A 349 19.97 -10.20 -17.06
C SER A 349 18.99 -10.69 -18.12
N GLU A 350 19.17 -11.93 -18.59
CA GLU A 350 18.33 -12.56 -19.62
C GLU A 350 16.90 -12.78 -19.10
N VAL A 351 16.78 -13.26 -17.86
CA VAL A 351 15.49 -13.53 -17.22
C VAL A 351 14.76 -12.23 -16.92
N LEU A 352 15.48 -11.21 -16.47
CA LEU A 352 14.87 -9.92 -16.15
C LEU A 352 14.21 -9.30 -17.38
N ALA A 353 14.86 -9.36 -18.55
CA ALA A 353 14.30 -8.86 -19.80
C ALA A 353 13.03 -9.61 -20.21
N SER A 354 13.03 -10.95 -20.07
CA SER A 354 11.88 -11.80 -20.39
C SER A 354 10.70 -11.51 -19.45
N VAL A 355 10.94 -11.52 -18.15
CA VAL A 355 9.88 -11.33 -17.13
C VAL A 355 9.29 -9.92 -17.17
N LEU A 356 10.11 -8.88 -17.40
CA LEU A 356 9.61 -7.50 -17.56
C LEU A 356 8.87 -7.31 -18.88
N GLY A 357 9.29 -7.98 -19.96
CA GLY A 357 8.59 -7.94 -21.26
C GLY A 357 7.20 -8.61 -21.22
N GLN A 358 6.99 -9.55 -20.30
CA GLN A 358 5.71 -10.22 -20.08
C GLN A 358 4.83 -9.49 -19.04
N ALA A 359 5.42 -8.63 -18.22
CA ALA A 359 4.70 -7.85 -17.24
C ALA A 359 3.74 -6.88 -17.96
N PRO A 360 2.46 -6.79 -17.52
CA PRO A 360 1.56 -5.79 -18.09
C PRO A 360 2.20 -4.42 -17.94
N GLU A 361 2.28 -3.68 -19.05
CA GLU A 361 2.82 -2.32 -19.09
C GLU A 361 2.20 -1.51 -17.94
N THR A 362 3.02 -1.12 -17.00
CA THR A 362 2.60 -0.37 -15.81
C THR A 362 2.29 1.06 -16.22
N GLY A 363 1.09 1.29 -16.70
CA GLY A 363 0.65 2.63 -17.12
C GLY A 363 -0.59 2.66 -18.03
N GLY A 364 -0.97 1.55 -18.59
CA GLY A 364 -2.20 1.45 -19.40
C GLY A 364 -3.12 0.38 -18.82
N LEU A 365 -4.29 0.78 -18.34
CA LEU A 365 -5.40 -0.10 -18.03
C LEU A 365 -5.77 -0.92 -19.28
N ARG A 366 -5.10 -2.05 -19.50
CA ARG A 366 -5.65 -3.10 -20.36
C ARG A 366 -6.61 -3.89 -19.48
N THR A 367 -7.86 -3.49 -19.51
CA THR A 367 -8.99 -4.30 -19.02
C THR A 367 -9.00 -5.61 -19.80
N ARG A 368 -8.47 -6.69 -19.21
CA ARG A 368 -8.87 -8.03 -19.63
C ARG A 368 -10.33 -8.18 -19.21
N PRO A 369 -11.25 -8.57 -20.11
CA PRO A 369 -12.64 -8.77 -19.73
C PRO A 369 -12.72 -9.86 -18.66
N CYS A 370 -13.29 -9.50 -17.52
CA CYS A 370 -13.62 -10.43 -16.44
C CYS A 370 -14.48 -11.56 -17.05
N ARG A 371 -13.97 -12.79 -17.07
CA ARG A 371 -14.74 -13.97 -17.43
C ARG A 371 -15.69 -14.36 -16.30
N LEU A 372 -16.67 -13.52 -16.04
CA LEU A 372 -17.85 -13.97 -15.33
C LEU A 372 -18.64 -14.89 -16.28
N ARG A 373 -18.71 -16.18 -15.95
CA ARG A 373 -19.57 -17.15 -16.63
C ARG A 373 -21.02 -16.84 -16.31
N ARG A 374 -21.61 -15.84 -17.01
CA ARG A 374 -23.04 -15.74 -17.37
C ARG A 374 -23.23 -14.51 -18.28
N PRO A 375 -23.97 -14.62 -19.38
CA PRO A 375 -24.17 -13.52 -20.31
C PRO A 375 -25.09 -12.47 -19.73
N CYS A 376 -24.64 -11.21 -19.72
CA CYS A 376 -25.50 -10.06 -19.48
C CYS A 376 -25.99 -9.50 -20.81
N PRO A 377 -27.28 -9.07 -20.94
CA PRO A 377 -27.86 -8.66 -22.21
C PRO A 377 -27.27 -7.36 -22.75
N ARG A 378 -27.20 -7.26 -24.06
CA ARG A 378 -26.72 -6.13 -24.85
C ARG A 378 -27.50 -4.85 -24.52
N PHE A 379 -26.82 -3.75 -24.24
CA PHE A 379 -27.40 -2.42 -24.21
C PHE A 379 -26.75 -1.49 -25.25
N HIS A 380 -27.64 -0.69 -25.86
CA HIS A 380 -27.37 0.22 -26.97
C HIS A 380 -26.64 1.49 -26.55
N ARG A 381 -25.91 2.06 -27.53
CA ARG A 381 -25.17 3.33 -27.48
C ARG A 381 -26.10 4.53 -27.25
N GLY A 382 -25.68 5.45 -26.40
CA GLY A 382 -26.24 6.79 -26.26
C GLY A 382 -25.82 7.44 -24.94
N LEU A 383 -24.63 8.03 -24.89
CA LEU A 383 -24.15 8.72 -23.68
C LEU A 383 -24.14 10.22 -23.91
N ASN A 384 -25.13 10.90 -23.35
CA ASN A 384 -25.11 12.34 -23.10
C ASN A 384 -24.63 12.58 -21.65
N ALA A 385 -23.83 13.62 -21.47
CA ALA A 385 -23.27 14.02 -20.19
C ALA A 385 -24.34 14.34 -19.13
N HIS A 386 -24.75 13.38 -18.33
CA HIS A 386 -25.70 13.57 -17.25
C HIS A 386 -25.03 13.69 -15.87
N ARG A 387 -25.64 14.52 -15.03
CA ARG A 387 -25.19 14.87 -13.67
C ARG A 387 -25.00 13.62 -12.81
N VAL A 388 -23.76 13.36 -12.40
CA VAL A 388 -23.43 12.34 -11.39
C VAL A 388 -23.92 12.81 -10.01
N ARG A 389 -24.83 12.06 -9.40
CA ARG A 389 -25.29 12.30 -8.02
C ARG A 389 -24.36 11.59 -7.02
N LEU A 390 -23.87 12.35 -6.05
CA LEU A 390 -23.14 11.82 -4.91
C LEU A 390 -24.12 11.33 -3.84
N ARG A 391 -24.08 10.05 -3.49
CA ARG A 391 -24.70 9.52 -2.26
C ARG A 391 -23.59 9.09 -1.32
N THR A 392 -23.51 9.72 -0.16
CA THR A 392 -22.65 9.29 0.94
C THR A 392 -23.44 8.34 1.84
N CYS A 393 -23.05 7.09 1.90
CA CYS A 393 -23.61 6.17 2.89
C CYS A 393 -22.65 6.08 4.07
N ARG A 394 -23.12 6.48 5.26
CA ARG A 394 -22.43 6.22 6.52
C ARG A 394 -22.66 4.76 6.86
N THR A 395 -21.63 3.95 6.89
CA THR A 395 -21.72 2.68 7.60
C THR A 395 -21.82 2.99 9.09
N ALA A 396 -22.91 2.57 9.71
CA ALA A 396 -23.08 2.66 11.13
C ALA A 396 -21.96 1.86 11.82
N THR A 397 -21.17 2.54 12.63
CA THR A 397 -20.34 1.92 13.64
C THR A 397 -21.31 1.39 14.70
N SER A 398 -21.53 0.09 14.73
CA SER A 398 -22.10 -0.55 15.92
C SER A 398 -21.04 -0.51 17.02
N ALA A 399 -21.48 -0.06 18.17
CA ALA A 399 -20.73 0.03 19.41
C ALA A 399 -20.16 -1.32 19.87
#